data_1284609effef06f55ce6e3bb175dbfdd
#
_entry.id   1284609effef06f55ce6e3bb175dbfdd
#
_cell.length_a   1.000
_cell.length_b   1.000
_cell.length_c   1.000
_cell.angle_alpha   90.00
_cell.angle_beta   90.00
_cell.angle_gamma   90.00
#
_symmetry.space_group_name_H-M   'P 1'
#
loop_
_entity.id
_entity.type
_entity.pdbx_description
1 polymer ?
#
loop_
_entity_poly.entity_id
_entity_poly.type
_entity_poly.pdbx_seq_one_letter_code
_entity_poly.pdbx_strand_id
1 'polypeptide(L)'
;MPKAYEEAGVSVEAGYEVVKRIKSHVARTNRPGVVGGIGGFGGLFDLASLGYKEPVLISGTDGVGTKLVVAKMAGKHSTIGIDCVAMCVNDIAAQGAEPLFFLDYIACGKNNPALLEQVVSGVADGCVQAGSGLIGGETAEMPGMYDEDEYDLAGFAVGVAEKSAIVDGSTIAEGDVLIGLPSTGVHSNGFSLVRKALFEQAGYTVDTELDELGGEKLGDVLLTPTKIYVKALSPLFKAGVVKGVAHITGGGFIENIPRMIPDGLAAEIELGTWPVLPIFDVLEKAGNIDHKEMYNIFNMGIGMVLAIDPARKDEALKLLADNNEPAYVLGQIAADTTGTQIVLK
;
A
#
# COMPACT_ATOMS: atom_id res chain seq x y z
N MET A 1 15.38 12.48 35.51
CA MET A 1 14.21 11.70 35.07
C MET A 1 13.54 10.99 36.23
N PRO A 2 12.25 10.66 36.14
CA PRO A 2 11.62 9.82 37.14
C PRO A 2 12.17 8.41 37.03
N LYS A 3 13.06 8.01 37.94
CA LYS A 3 13.61 6.63 38.02
C LYS A 3 12.53 5.54 37.88
N ALA A 4 11.33 5.82 38.38
CA ALA A 4 10.21 4.89 38.35
C ALA A 4 9.76 4.52 36.91
N TYR A 5 9.93 5.39 35.92
CA TYR A 5 9.61 5.08 34.51
C TYR A 5 10.65 4.16 33.87
N GLU A 6 11.95 4.40 34.20
CA GLU A 6 13.04 3.52 33.73
C GLU A 6 12.94 2.13 34.36
N GLU A 7 12.61 2.08 35.67
CA GLU A 7 12.36 0.82 36.37
C GLU A 7 11.15 0.05 35.85
N ALA A 8 10.20 0.76 35.22
CA ALA A 8 9.06 0.18 34.49
C ALA A 8 9.34 -0.20 33.02
N GLY A 9 10.58 0.03 32.56
CA GLY A 9 11.02 -0.36 31.19
C GLY A 9 10.73 0.69 30.12
N VAL A 10 10.40 1.95 30.49
CA VAL A 10 10.09 3.03 29.52
C VAL A 10 11.18 4.11 29.56
N SER A 11 11.74 4.43 28.38
CA SER A 11 12.80 5.45 28.25
C SER A 11 12.27 6.74 27.60
N VAL A 12 12.07 7.76 28.39
CA VAL A 12 11.69 9.11 27.92
C VAL A 12 12.78 9.74 27.06
N GLU A 13 14.07 9.52 27.40
CA GLU A 13 15.19 10.01 26.60
C GLU A 13 15.23 9.39 25.20
N ALA A 14 14.98 8.09 25.09
CA ALA A 14 14.89 7.42 23.80
C ALA A 14 13.77 8.06 22.95
N GLY A 15 12.62 8.37 23.55
CA GLY A 15 11.55 9.10 22.87
C GLY A 15 11.97 10.46 22.34
N TYR A 16 12.66 11.27 23.14
CA TYR A 16 13.20 12.57 22.68
C TYR A 16 14.25 12.42 21.57
N GLU A 17 15.09 11.40 21.64
CA GLU A 17 16.09 11.14 20.62
C GLU A 17 15.43 10.72 19.29
N VAL A 18 14.38 9.88 19.31
CA VAL A 18 13.58 9.54 18.12
C VAL A 18 13.04 10.82 17.49
N VAL A 19 12.33 11.66 18.25
CA VAL A 19 11.74 12.91 17.72
C VAL A 19 12.81 13.81 17.09
N LYS A 20 14.01 13.89 17.70
CA LYS A 20 15.12 14.68 17.15
C LYS A 20 15.60 14.11 15.81
N ARG A 21 15.75 12.78 15.70
CA ARG A 21 16.25 12.10 14.50
C ARG A 21 15.28 12.21 13.33
N ILE A 22 13.98 12.07 13.57
CA ILE A 22 12.97 12.05 12.51
C ILE A 22 12.64 13.44 11.92
N LYS A 23 13.00 14.55 12.57
CA LYS A 23 12.65 15.91 12.12
C LYS A 23 13.01 16.21 10.66
N SER A 24 14.19 15.79 10.22
CA SER A 24 14.63 16.00 8.83
C SER A 24 13.85 15.15 7.84
N HIS A 25 13.46 13.94 8.21
CA HIS A 25 12.64 13.06 7.39
C HIS A 25 11.22 13.62 7.23
N VAL A 26 10.60 14.05 8.32
CA VAL A 26 9.28 14.69 8.30
C VAL A 26 9.29 15.97 7.47
N ALA A 27 10.30 16.82 7.61
CA ALA A 27 10.39 18.08 6.85
C ALA A 27 10.39 17.88 5.33
N ARG A 28 10.87 16.74 4.80
CA ARG A 28 10.85 16.43 3.36
C ARG A 28 9.42 16.22 2.82
N THR A 29 8.47 15.93 3.68
CA THR A 29 7.07 15.65 3.30
C THR A 29 6.21 16.91 3.24
N ASN A 30 6.77 18.10 3.57
CA ASN A 30 6.03 19.34 3.56
C ASN A 30 5.43 19.64 2.18
N ARG A 31 4.16 20.02 2.19
CA ARG A 31 3.39 20.37 1.01
C ARG A 31 2.46 21.55 1.31
N PRO A 32 1.85 22.18 0.29
CA PRO A 32 0.79 23.17 0.50
C PRO A 32 -0.36 22.60 1.36
N GLY A 33 -0.82 23.38 2.31
CA GLY A 33 -1.83 23.00 3.28
C GLY A 33 -1.26 22.53 4.64
N VAL A 34 -0.04 22.03 4.72
CA VAL A 34 0.59 21.69 6.01
C VAL A 34 0.88 22.94 6.80
N VAL A 35 0.39 23.02 8.04
CA VAL A 35 0.56 24.17 8.95
C VAL A 35 1.37 23.74 10.16
N GLY A 36 2.53 24.40 10.38
CA GLY A 36 3.41 24.11 11.51
C GLY A 36 4.33 22.92 11.28
N GLY A 37 4.76 22.26 12.36
CA GLY A 37 5.65 21.10 12.37
C GLY A 37 5.24 20.09 13.42
N ILE A 38 5.96 18.97 13.52
CA ILE A 38 5.73 17.95 14.55
C ILE A 38 6.07 18.48 15.96
N GLY A 39 5.40 17.93 16.99
CA GLY A 39 5.62 18.24 18.40
C GLY A 39 4.51 19.04 19.08
N GLY A 40 3.43 19.37 18.34
CA GLY A 40 2.17 19.87 18.90
C GLY A 40 1.26 18.72 19.36
N PHE A 41 0.08 19.05 19.90
CA PHE A 41 -0.93 18.06 20.29
C PHE A 41 -1.59 17.38 19.08
N GLY A 42 -1.52 17.98 17.88
CA GLY A 42 -2.06 17.43 16.65
C GLY A 42 -1.47 18.08 15.43
N GLY A 43 -1.56 17.39 14.29
CA GLY A 43 -1.17 17.90 12.99
C GLY A 43 -2.26 18.86 12.45
N LEU A 44 -1.84 19.98 11.87
CA LEU A 44 -2.73 20.97 11.28
C LEU A 44 -2.61 20.96 9.76
N PHE A 45 -3.78 20.99 9.09
CA PHE A 45 -3.82 21.06 7.62
C PHE A 45 -4.88 22.09 7.18
N ASP A 46 -4.46 23.09 6.39
CA ASP A 46 -5.34 24.10 5.81
C ASP A 46 -5.91 23.63 4.47
N LEU A 47 -7.10 23.03 4.52
CA LEU A 47 -7.80 22.56 3.33
C LEU A 47 -8.23 23.73 2.40
N ALA A 48 -8.53 24.90 2.96
CA ALA A 48 -8.99 26.05 2.16
C ALA A 48 -7.92 26.54 1.17
N SER A 49 -6.63 26.36 1.49
CA SER A 49 -5.53 26.72 0.62
C SER A 49 -5.47 25.97 -0.70
N LEU A 50 -6.18 24.82 -0.82
CA LEU A 50 -6.18 23.98 -2.02
C LEU A 50 -7.28 24.32 -3.03
N GLY A 51 -8.24 25.18 -2.66
CA GLY A 51 -9.26 25.72 -3.59
C GLY A 51 -10.35 24.77 -4.02
N TYR A 52 -10.59 23.67 -3.31
CA TYR A 52 -11.74 22.78 -3.53
C TYR A 52 -13.04 23.51 -3.28
N LYS A 53 -14.07 23.28 -4.11
CA LYS A 53 -15.39 23.93 -4.02
C LYS A 53 -16.35 23.14 -3.13
N GLU A 54 -16.45 21.85 -3.36
CA GLU A 54 -17.26 20.90 -2.59
C GLU A 54 -16.39 19.73 -2.12
N PRO A 55 -15.43 19.96 -1.19
CA PRO A 55 -14.49 18.95 -0.77
C PRO A 55 -15.19 17.84 0.01
N VAL A 56 -14.89 16.59 -0.36
CA VAL A 56 -15.21 15.39 0.41
C VAL A 56 -13.91 14.81 0.92
N LEU A 57 -13.82 14.59 2.22
CA LEU A 57 -12.66 13.92 2.84
C LEU A 57 -12.83 12.40 2.76
N ILE A 58 -11.77 11.74 2.36
CA ILE A 58 -11.66 10.28 2.30
C ILE A 58 -10.52 9.88 3.24
N SER A 59 -10.76 8.90 4.11
CA SER A 59 -9.75 8.44 5.05
C SER A 59 -9.57 6.94 4.95
N GLY A 60 -8.34 6.48 5.18
CA GLY A 60 -7.98 5.07 5.25
C GLY A 60 -6.99 4.84 6.38
N THR A 61 -7.09 3.68 7.02
CA THR A 61 -6.13 3.22 8.02
C THR A 61 -5.77 1.77 7.73
N ASP A 62 -4.49 1.46 7.81
CA ASP A 62 -3.99 0.10 7.62
C ASP A 62 -2.64 -0.06 8.34
N GLY A 63 -2.23 -1.32 8.51
CA GLY A 63 -0.92 -1.68 9.03
C GLY A 63 -0.05 -2.38 8.00
N VAL A 64 1.23 -2.61 8.35
CA VAL A 64 2.14 -3.41 7.52
C VAL A 64 1.83 -4.89 7.63
N GLY A 65 1.37 -5.34 8.77
CA GLY A 65 1.10 -6.74 9.03
C GLY A 65 2.37 -7.59 9.20
N THR A 66 2.26 -8.89 8.94
CA THR A 66 3.32 -9.86 9.26
C THR A 66 4.55 -9.80 8.34
N LYS A 67 4.59 -8.90 7.35
CA LYS A 67 5.81 -8.51 6.62
C LYS A 67 6.87 -7.95 7.58
N LEU A 68 6.47 -7.31 8.69
CA LEU A 68 7.36 -6.85 9.75
C LEU A 68 8.28 -7.95 10.31
N VAL A 69 7.79 -9.19 10.37
CA VAL A 69 8.61 -10.33 10.82
C VAL A 69 9.76 -10.59 9.84
N VAL A 70 9.51 -10.46 8.54
CA VAL A 70 10.58 -10.59 7.51
C VAL A 70 11.57 -9.44 7.63
N ALA A 71 11.10 -8.21 7.87
CA ALA A 71 11.97 -7.06 8.12
C ALA A 71 12.89 -7.27 9.33
N LYS A 72 12.33 -7.81 10.42
CA LYS A 72 13.09 -8.21 11.63
C LYS A 72 14.14 -9.28 11.31
N MET A 73 13.75 -10.36 10.61
CA MET A 73 14.67 -11.45 10.23
C MET A 73 15.83 -10.95 9.35
N ALA A 74 15.55 -10.01 8.45
CA ALA A 74 16.56 -9.45 7.52
C ALA A 74 17.34 -8.27 8.13
N GLY A 75 16.93 -7.73 9.28
CA GLY A 75 17.51 -6.53 9.88
C GLY A 75 17.33 -5.26 9.02
N LYS A 76 16.27 -5.21 8.20
CA LYS A 76 15.99 -4.12 7.23
C LYS A 76 14.62 -3.50 7.52
N HIS A 77 14.60 -2.25 8.00
CA HIS A 77 13.39 -1.61 8.49
C HIS A 77 12.99 -0.35 7.72
N SER A 78 13.79 0.11 6.76
CA SER A 78 13.54 1.36 6.04
C SER A 78 12.43 1.24 4.97
N THR A 79 12.17 0.04 4.44
CA THR A 79 11.20 -0.13 3.35
C THR A 79 9.77 -0.30 3.83
N ILE A 80 9.58 -0.88 5.03
CA ILE A 80 8.24 -1.19 5.55
C ILE A 80 7.40 0.06 5.89
N GLY A 81 8.04 1.20 6.11
CA GLY A 81 7.34 2.47 6.24
C GLY A 81 6.65 2.89 4.94
N ILE A 82 7.27 2.58 3.78
CA ILE A 82 6.64 2.79 2.47
C ILE A 82 5.42 1.89 2.32
N ASP A 83 5.51 0.63 2.76
CA ASP A 83 4.37 -0.29 2.75
C ASP A 83 3.19 0.28 3.56
N CYS A 84 3.44 0.76 4.76
CA CYS A 84 2.42 1.35 5.62
C CYS A 84 1.69 2.52 4.94
N VAL A 85 2.45 3.44 4.33
CA VAL A 85 1.87 4.57 3.59
C VAL A 85 1.10 4.08 2.37
N ALA A 86 1.68 3.17 1.58
CA ALA A 86 1.08 2.66 0.36
C ALA A 86 -0.28 2.00 0.61
N MET A 87 -0.40 1.17 1.65
CA MET A 87 -1.66 0.51 1.99
C MET A 87 -2.77 1.52 2.25
N CYS A 88 -2.47 2.61 2.98
CA CYS A 88 -3.46 3.65 3.28
C CYS A 88 -3.77 4.57 2.08
N VAL A 89 -2.73 5.07 1.38
CA VAL A 89 -2.94 6.09 0.33
C VAL A 89 -3.45 5.52 -0.98
N ASN A 90 -3.17 4.24 -1.29
CA ASN A 90 -3.72 3.59 -2.46
C ASN A 90 -5.23 3.37 -2.33
N ASP A 91 -5.74 3.06 -1.14
CA ASP A 91 -7.19 2.96 -0.88
C ASP A 91 -7.89 4.31 -1.04
N ILE A 92 -7.26 5.39 -0.56
CA ILE A 92 -7.77 6.75 -0.77
C ILE A 92 -7.77 7.09 -2.27
N ALA A 93 -6.68 6.78 -2.97
CA ALA A 93 -6.57 7.03 -4.41
C ALA A 93 -7.58 6.20 -5.21
N ALA A 94 -7.94 4.99 -4.76
CA ALA A 94 -8.96 4.17 -5.40
C ALA A 94 -10.35 4.84 -5.42
N GLN A 95 -10.61 5.80 -4.53
CA GLN A 95 -11.82 6.62 -4.51
C GLN A 95 -11.70 7.93 -5.30
N GLY A 96 -10.60 8.12 -6.07
CA GLY A 96 -10.34 9.35 -6.82
C GLY A 96 -9.78 10.50 -5.98
N ALA A 97 -9.37 10.25 -4.75
CA ALA A 97 -8.90 11.29 -3.84
C ALA A 97 -7.39 11.54 -3.93
N GLU A 98 -7.01 12.80 -3.73
CA GLU A 98 -5.63 13.22 -3.51
C GLU A 98 -5.28 13.06 -2.02
N PRO A 99 -4.25 12.27 -1.64
CA PRO A 99 -3.77 12.22 -0.27
C PRO A 99 -3.28 13.59 0.21
N LEU A 100 -3.73 14.01 1.39
CA LEU A 100 -3.38 15.30 1.99
C LEU A 100 -2.29 15.15 3.04
N PHE A 101 -2.56 14.30 4.03
CA PHE A 101 -1.66 14.06 5.14
C PHE A 101 -1.75 12.63 5.66
N PHE A 102 -0.71 12.26 6.39
CA PHE A 102 -0.51 10.96 6.99
C PHE A 102 -0.11 11.09 8.45
N LEU A 103 -0.56 10.15 9.26
CA LEU A 103 -0.16 9.94 10.64
C LEU A 103 0.27 8.49 10.80
N ASP A 104 1.35 8.23 11.53
CA ASP A 104 1.79 6.88 11.88
C ASP A 104 1.56 6.57 13.35
N TYR A 105 1.39 5.29 13.66
CA TYR A 105 1.39 4.76 15.02
C TYR A 105 2.39 3.61 15.09
N ILE A 106 3.40 3.75 15.93
CA ILE A 106 4.41 2.72 16.17
C ILE A 106 4.29 2.26 17.63
N ALA A 107 3.93 0.98 17.82
CA ALA A 107 4.00 0.32 19.12
C ALA A 107 5.24 -0.57 19.16
N CYS A 108 6.04 -0.52 20.23
CA CYS A 108 7.24 -1.32 20.34
C CYS A 108 7.45 -1.83 21.78
N GLY A 109 8.13 -2.98 21.92
CA GLY A 109 8.47 -3.51 23.24
C GLY A 109 9.54 -2.64 23.91
N LYS A 110 10.51 -2.17 23.12
CA LYS A 110 11.59 -1.27 23.56
C LYS A 110 11.89 -0.22 22.51
N ASN A 111 11.96 1.01 22.94
CA ASN A 111 12.27 2.12 22.06
C ASN A 111 13.76 2.10 21.65
N ASN A 112 14.03 1.71 20.41
CA ASN A 112 15.35 1.78 19.78
C ASN A 112 15.38 2.95 18.77
N PRO A 113 15.98 4.11 19.10
CA PRO A 113 15.92 5.29 18.23
C PRO A 113 16.51 5.08 16.83
N ALA A 114 17.53 4.24 16.68
CA ALA A 114 18.13 3.98 15.38
C ALA A 114 17.25 3.10 14.47
N LEU A 115 16.52 2.14 15.05
CA LEU A 115 15.55 1.32 14.32
C LEU A 115 14.33 2.16 13.95
N LEU A 116 13.77 2.90 14.92
CA LEU A 116 12.56 3.70 14.69
C LEU A 116 12.81 4.86 13.70
N GLU A 117 14.01 5.43 13.67
CA GLU A 117 14.42 6.38 12.64
C GLU A 117 14.33 5.76 11.24
N GLN A 118 14.78 4.50 11.04
CA GLN A 118 14.66 3.81 9.75
C GLN A 118 13.19 3.63 9.36
N VAL A 119 12.34 3.20 10.29
CA VAL A 119 10.91 3.02 10.06
C VAL A 119 10.26 4.33 9.61
N VAL A 120 10.46 5.43 10.37
CA VAL A 120 9.88 6.74 10.05
C VAL A 120 10.50 7.35 8.79
N SER A 121 11.78 7.06 8.49
CA SER A 121 12.37 7.44 7.20
C SER A 121 11.61 6.81 6.04
N GLY A 122 11.25 5.52 6.14
CA GLY A 122 10.43 4.83 5.16
C GLY A 122 9.02 5.41 5.05
N VAL A 123 8.38 5.76 6.18
CA VAL A 123 7.08 6.46 6.17
C VAL A 123 7.19 7.79 5.44
N ALA A 124 8.24 8.58 5.71
CA ALA A 124 8.47 9.85 5.03
C ALA A 124 8.72 9.65 3.52
N ASP A 125 9.47 8.62 3.12
CA ASP A 125 9.68 8.30 1.70
C ASP A 125 8.38 7.94 0.99
N GLY A 126 7.51 7.16 1.64
CA GLY A 126 6.18 6.85 1.15
C GLY A 126 5.31 8.10 1.03
N CYS A 127 5.32 8.99 2.02
CA CYS A 127 4.60 10.26 1.99
C CYS A 127 5.07 11.17 0.84
N VAL A 128 6.38 11.27 0.59
CA VAL A 128 6.94 12.02 -0.56
C VAL A 128 6.48 11.42 -1.89
N GLN A 129 6.46 10.08 -2.00
CA GLN A 129 5.95 9.41 -3.20
C GLN A 129 4.46 9.68 -3.42
N ALA A 130 3.66 9.67 -2.36
CA ALA A 130 2.22 9.95 -2.41
C ALA A 130 1.89 11.44 -2.55
N GLY A 131 2.85 12.34 -2.34
CA GLY A 131 2.59 13.78 -2.24
C GLY A 131 1.79 14.16 -1.00
N SER A 132 1.89 13.39 0.08
CA SER A 132 1.20 13.54 1.36
C SER A 132 2.12 14.12 2.41
N GLY A 133 1.61 14.95 3.33
CA GLY A 133 2.39 15.49 4.45
C GLY A 133 2.37 14.53 5.65
N LEU A 134 3.53 14.14 6.18
CA LEU A 134 3.61 13.49 7.49
C LEU A 134 3.53 14.57 8.57
N ILE A 135 2.35 14.76 9.16
CA ILE A 135 2.06 15.90 10.04
C ILE A 135 1.99 15.56 11.53
N GLY A 136 2.15 14.29 11.87
CA GLY A 136 2.14 13.80 13.25
C GLY A 136 2.24 12.28 13.27
N GLY A 137 2.20 11.74 14.46
CA GLY A 137 2.26 10.31 14.73
C GLY A 137 2.45 10.06 16.21
N GLU A 138 2.54 8.79 16.60
CA GLU A 138 2.76 8.36 17.98
C GLU A 138 3.76 7.21 18.01
N THR A 139 4.63 7.23 18.99
CA THR A 139 5.49 6.08 19.32
C THR A 139 5.23 5.67 20.75
N ALA A 140 4.67 4.48 20.95
CA ALA A 140 4.34 3.92 22.24
C ALA A 140 5.30 2.78 22.61
N GLU A 141 6.07 2.98 23.68
CA GLU A 141 6.86 1.91 24.29
C GLU A 141 5.96 1.10 25.23
N MET A 142 5.78 -0.18 24.94
CA MET A 142 4.78 -1.04 25.58
C MET A 142 5.43 -2.34 26.10
N PRO A 143 6.29 -2.26 27.11
CA PRO A 143 6.97 -3.42 27.70
C PRO A 143 5.94 -4.41 28.25
N GLY A 144 6.12 -5.70 27.93
CA GLY A 144 5.21 -6.76 28.34
C GLY A 144 4.02 -7.01 27.39
N MET A 145 3.74 -6.12 26.42
CA MET A 145 2.82 -6.38 25.30
C MET A 145 3.56 -6.86 24.05
N TYR A 146 4.75 -6.31 23.81
CA TYR A 146 5.66 -6.71 22.73
C TYR A 146 6.98 -7.17 23.35
N ASP A 147 7.65 -8.11 22.69
CA ASP A 147 9.03 -8.46 23.04
C ASP A 147 9.96 -7.27 22.75
N GLU A 148 11.14 -7.21 23.41
CA GLU A 148 12.03 -6.03 23.35
C GLU A 148 12.43 -5.66 21.90
N ASP A 149 12.51 -6.62 21.00
CA ASP A 149 12.89 -6.44 19.59
C ASP A 149 11.71 -6.43 18.63
N GLU A 150 10.49 -6.39 19.15
CA GLU A 150 9.26 -6.35 18.36
C GLU A 150 8.64 -4.96 18.32
N TYR A 151 8.00 -4.68 17.19
CA TYR A 151 7.19 -3.49 17.00
C TYR A 151 6.07 -3.76 15.99
N ASP A 152 5.04 -2.92 16.06
CA ASP A 152 3.99 -2.84 15.05
C ASP A 152 3.93 -1.44 14.46
N LEU A 153 3.50 -1.35 13.21
CA LEU A 153 3.40 -0.10 12.46
C LEU A 153 2.05 -0.04 11.76
N ALA A 154 1.28 0.97 12.08
CA ALA A 154 0.03 1.30 11.40
C ALA A 154 0.03 2.76 10.96
N GLY A 155 -0.79 3.09 9.97
CA GLY A 155 -0.95 4.41 9.43
C GLY A 155 -2.40 4.84 9.32
N PHE A 156 -2.58 6.14 9.25
CA PHE A 156 -3.84 6.79 8.99
C PHE A 156 -3.62 7.92 7.99
N ALA A 157 -4.31 7.84 6.86
CA ALA A 157 -4.24 8.83 5.82
C ALA A 157 -5.59 9.54 5.64
N VAL A 158 -5.51 10.82 5.30
CA VAL A 158 -6.68 11.60 4.86
C VAL A 158 -6.38 12.18 3.49
N GLY A 159 -7.32 12.00 2.58
CA GLY A 159 -7.34 12.60 1.24
C GLY A 159 -8.57 13.44 1.00
N VAL A 160 -8.62 14.08 -0.15
CA VAL A 160 -9.74 14.91 -0.58
C VAL A 160 -10.06 14.69 -2.05
N ALA A 161 -11.33 14.72 -2.38
CA ALA A 161 -11.80 14.83 -3.76
C ALA A 161 -12.89 15.91 -3.86
N GLU A 162 -13.05 16.51 -5.05
CA GLU A 162 -14.29 17.20 -5.36
C GLU A 162 -15.43 16.19 -5.34
N LYS A 163 -16.56 16.55 -4.77
CA LYS A 163 -17.74 15.69 -4.67
C LYS A 163 -18.15 15.10 -6.03
N SER A 164 -18.02 15.88 -7.10
CA SER A 164 -18.34 15.46 -8.47
C SER A 164 -17.27 14.58 -9.14
N ALA A 165 -16.11 14.42 -8.52
CA ALA A 165 -14.99 13.66 -9.04
C ALA A 165 -14.68 12.37 -8.23
N ILE A 166 -15.57 12.02 -7.29
CA ILE A 166 -15.46 10.76 -6.54
C ILE A 166 -15.61 9.58 -7.53
N VAL A 167 -14.70 8.63 -7.41
CA VAL A 167 -14.72 7.37 -8.20
C VAL A 167 -15.31 6.28 -7.31
N ASP A 168 -16.55 5.87 -7.63
CA ASP A 168 -17.31 4.91 -6.82
C ASP A 168 -17.79 3.67 -7.60
N GLY A 169 -17.40 3.56 -8.87
CA GLY A 169 -17.81 2.44 -9.73
C GLY A 169 -19.24 2.53 -10.28
N SER A 170 -20.06 3.45 -9.84
CA SER A 170 -21.49 3.53 -10.20
C SER A 170 -21.77 3.70 -11.69
N THR A 171 -20.80 4.19 -12.45
CA THR A 171 -20.89 4.40 -13.90
C THR A 171 -20.26 3.29 -14.73
N ILE A 172 -19.75 2.22 -14.10
CA ILE A 172 -19.24 1.04 -14.80
C ILE A 172 -20.39 0.37 -15.54
N ALA A 173 -20.14 -0.04 -16.79
CA ALA A 173 -21.10 -0.67 -17.68
C ALA A 173 -20.49 -1.85 -18.42
N GLU A 174 -21.35 -2.70 -18.96
CA GLU A 174 -20.94 -3.79 -19.84
C GLU A 174 -20.14 -3.26 -21.03
N GLY A 175 -19.01 -3.90 -21.34
CA GLY A 175 -18.07 -3.49 -22.38
C GLY A 175 -16.93 -2.56 -21.89
N ASP A 176 -16.98 -2.06 -20.66
CA ASP A 176 -15.87 -1.30 -20.10
C ASP A 176 -14.61 -2.16 -20.02
N VAL A 177 -13.45 -1.55 -20.33
CA VAL A 177 -12.16 -2.24 -20.38
C VAL A 177 -11.52 -2.21 -19.01
N LEU A 178 -10.94 -3.33 -18.61
CA LEU A 178 -10.15 -3.46 -17.38
C LEU A 178 -8.66 -3.30 -17.70
N ILE A 179 -8.03 -2.30 -17.07
CA ILE A 179 -6.60 -2.02 -17.20
C ILE A 179 -5.92 -2.28 -15.86
N GLY A 180 -4.89 -3.13 -15.87
CA GLY A 180 -4.07 -3.44 -14.69
C GLY A 180 -2.77 -2.64 -14.67
N LEU A 181 -2.41 -2.14 -13.50
CA LEU A 181 -1.12 -1.54 -13.21
C LEU A 181 -0.26 -2.54 -12.42
N PRO A 182 1.02 -2.75 -12.83
CA PRO A 182 1.85 -3.79 -12.24
C PRO A 182 2.17 -3.52 -10.79
N SER A 183 2.26 -4.60 -10.01
CA SER A 183 2.85 -4.60 -8.68
C SER A 183 4.38 -4.65 -8.76
N THR A 184 5.04 -4.37 -7.64
CA THR A 184 6.50 -4.47 -7.48
C THR A 184 6.94 -5.78 -6.81
N GLY A 185 6.00 -6.61 -6.39
CA GLY A 185 6.23 -7.85 -5.66
C GLY A 185 4.96 -8.30 -4.96
N VAL A 186 5.13 -8.99 -3.85
CA VAL A 186 4.04 -9.47 -2.99
C VAL A 186 3.28 -8.30 -2.34
N HIS A 187 3.87 -7.13 -2.32
CA HIS A 187 3.40 -5.95 -1.59
C HIS A 187 3.42 -6.17 -0.07
N SER A 188 2.29 -5.96 0.63
CA SER A 188 2.22 -6.11 2.08
C SER A 188 1.11 -7.09 2.53
N ASN A 189 0.67 -7.98 1.64
CA ASN A 189 -0.42 -8.91 1.92
C ASN A 189 0.02 -10.37 1.79
N GLY A 190 -0.64 -11.27 2.52
CA GLY A 190 -0.38 -12.71 2.46
C GLY A 190 0.90 -13.17 3.17
N PHE A 191 1.59 -12.34 3.94
CA PHE A 191 2.90 -12.64 4.52
C PHE A 191 2.89 -13.74 5.58
N SER A 192 1.76 -14.05 6.21
CA SER A 192 1.65 -15.23 7.06
C SER A 192 1.84 -16.52 6.25
N LEU A 193 1.22 -16.59 5.07
CA LEU A 193 1.39 -17.73 4.14
C LEU A 193 2.79 -17.72 3.49
N VAL A 194 3.30 -16.54 3.08
CA VAL A 194 4.66 -16.38 2.56
C VAL A 194 5.68 -16.99 3.52
N ARG A 195 5.62 -16.64 4.79
CA ARG A 195 6.53 -17.15 5.82
C ARG A 195 6.38 -18.65 6.01
N LYS A 196 5.16 -19.15 6.07
CA LYS A 196 4.88 -20.58 6.19
C LYS A 196 5.44 -21.35 4.98
N ALA A 197 5.15 -20.91 3.76
CA ALA A 197 5.59 -21.59 2.55
C ALA A 197 7.11 -21.58 2.39
N LEU A 198 7.75 -20.42 2.51
CA LEU A 198 9.16 -20.27 2.20
C LEU A 198 10.09 -20.68 3.36
N PHE A 199 9.78 -20.27 4.59
CA PHE A 199 10.66 -20.49 5.71
C PHE A 199 10.38 -21.80 6.45
N GLU A 200 9.10 -22.13 6.68
CA GLU A 200 8.74 -23.32 7.46
C GLU A 200 8.71 -24.58 6.57
N GLN A 201 8.08 -24.53 5.39
CA GLN A 201 7.89 -25.69 4.52
C GLN A 201 9.09 -25.95 3.61
N ALA A 202 9.58 -24.92 2.88
CA ALA A 202 10.72 -25.05 1.99
C ALA A 202 12.08 -24.97 2.71
N GLY A 203 12.11 -24.48 3.96
CA GLY A 203 13.34 -24.38 4.76
C GLY A 203 14.29 -23.28 4.29
N TYR A 204 13.81 -22.31 3.51
CA TYR A 204 14.60 -21.16 3.09
C TYR A 204 14.84 -20.18 4.25
N THR A 205 15.81 -19.29 4.05
CA THR A 205 16.10 -18.17 4.95
C THR A 205 16.02 -16.85 4.17
N VAL A 206 16.05 -15.72 4.87
CA VAL A 206 16.11 -14.41 4.22
C VAL A 206 17.37 -14.20 3.37
N ASP A 207 18.43 -14.95 3.63
CA ASP A 207 19.68 -14.91 2.88
C ASP A 207 19.74 -15.93 1.73
N THR A 208 18.71 -16.76 1.54
CA THR A 208 18.65 -17.72 0.43
C THR A 208 18.60 -16.96 -0.90
N GLU A 209 19.44 -17.35 -1.83
CA GLU A 209 19.47 -16.86 -3.21
C GLU A 209 18.87 -17.95 -4.11
N LEU A 210 17.92 -17.58 -4.96
CA LEU A 210 17.25 -18.49 -5.89
C LEU A 210 17.50 -18.03 -7.32
N ASP A 211 17.87 -18.95 -8.21
CA ASP A 211 18.11 -18.63 -9.63
C ASP A 211 16.85 -18.05 -10.30
N GLU A 212 15.68 -18.54 -9.92
CA GLU A 212 14.37 -18.05 -10.39
C GLU A 212 14.14 -16.57 -10.04
N LEU A 213 14.77 -16.06 -9.00
CA LEU A 213 14.70 -14.66 -8.56
C LEU A 213 15.92 -13.84 -9.02
N GLY A 214 16.67 -14.34 -10.00
CA GLY A 214 17.86 -13.67 -10.52
C GLY A 214 19.06 -13.67 -9.57
N GLY A 215 19.09 -14.56 -8.57
CA GLY A 215 20.16 -14.65 -7.57
C GLY A 215 20.09 -13.56 -6.49
N GLU A 216 18.97 -12.82 -6.39
CA GLU A 216 18.76 -11.87 -5.29
C GLU A 216 18.43 -12.63 -4.00
N LYS A 217 18.80 -12.06 -2.84
CA LYS A 217 18.41 -12.60 -1.54
C LYS A 217 16.90 -12.56 -1.37
N LEU A 218 16.33 -13.67 -0.92
CA LEU A 218 14.89 -13.80 -0.72
C LEU A 218 14.31 -12.70 0.20
N GLY A 219 15.04 -12.33 1.24
CA GLY A 219 14.66 -11.22 2.11
C GLY A 219 14.55 -9.88 1.38
N ASP A 220 15.41 -9.60 0.40
CA ASP A 220 15.35 -8.36 -0.38
C ASP A 220 14.16 -8.35 -1.33
N VAL A 221 13.92 -9.47 -2.03
CA VAL A 221 12.74 -9.63 -2.90
C VAL A 221 11.45 -9.47 -2.11
N LEU A 222 11.33 -10.10 -0.93
CA LEU A 222 10.14 -10.02 -0.08
C LEU A 222 9.94 -8.63 0.55
N LEU A 223 11.02 -7.89 0.81
CA LEU A 223 10.98 -6.55 1.38
C LEU A 223 10.87 -5.45 0.33
N THR A 224 10.77 -5.79 -0.96
CA THR A 224 10.42 -4.81 -1.99
C THR A 224 9.13 -4.09 -1.59
N PRO A 225 9.14 -2.73 -1.53
CA PRO A 225 8.00 -1.98 -1.03
C PRO A 225 6.77 -2.12 -1.91
N THR A 226 5.60 -2.02 -1.29
CA THR A 226 4.33 -1.82 -1.97
C THR A 226 4.39 -0.57 -2.84
N LYS A 227 3.99 -0.68 -4.09
CA LYS A 227 3.94 0.43 -5.03
C LYS A 227 2.86 1.45 -4.64
N ILE A 228 3.20 2.73 -4.71
CA ILE A 228 2.26 3.84 -4.51
C ILE A 228 1.80 4.33 -5.88
N TYR A 229 0.49 4.19 -6.16
CA TYR A 229 -0.12 4.48 -7.47
C TYR A 229 -0.63 5.90 -7.63
N VAL A 230 -0.60 6.72 -6.59
CA VAL A 230 -1.19 8.08 -6.54
C VAL A 230 -0.77 8.94 -7.73
N LYS A 231 0.52 8.98 -8.06
CA LYS A 231 1.03 9.79 -9.19
C LYS A 231 0.59 9.25 -10.55
N ALA A 232 0.50 7.93 -10.70
CA ALA A 232 0.04 7.30 -11.94
C ALA A 232 -1.44 7.57 -12.20
N LEU A 233 -2.26 7.56 -11.14
CA LEU A 233 -3.70 7.75 -11.22
C LEU A 233 -4.14 9.21 -11.37
N SER A 234 -3.39 10.17 -10.82
CA SER A 234 -3.74 11.60 -10.80
C SER A 234 -4.07 12.18 -12.19
N PRO A 235 -3.30 11.93 -13.26
CA PRO A 235 -3.64 12.42 -14.60
C PRO A 235 -4.93 11.82 -15.15
N LEU A 236 -5.21 10.56 -14.85
CA LEU A 236 -6.43 9.86 -15.27
C LEU A 236 -7.68 10.45 -14.60
N PHE A 237 -7.60 10.76 -13.30
CA PHE A 237 -8.70 11.42 -12.58
C PHE A 237 -8.94 12.83 -13.11
N LYS A 238 -7.89 13.62 -13.36
CA LYS A 238 -8.01 14.94 -13.98
C LYS A 238 -8.65 14.92 -15.36
N ALA A 239 -8.39 13.88 -16.12
CA ALA A 239 -9.01 13.66 -17.44
C ALA A 239 -10.46 13.11 -17.33
N GLY A 240 -10.88 12.60 -16.16
CA GLY A 240 -12.19 12.00 -15.96
C GLY A 240 -12.41 10.74 -16.79
N VAL A 241 -11.36 9.92 -16.95
CA VAL A 241 -11.42 8.69 -17.76
C VAL A 241 -11.72 7.43 -16.96
N VAL A 242 -11.55 7.49 -15.62
CA VAL A 242 -11.71 6.35 -14.72
C VAL A 242 -13.13 6.29 -14.19
N LYS A 243 -13.76 5.12 -14.30
CA LYS A 243 -15.09 4.83 -13.76
C LYS A 243 -15.04 4.10 -12.43
N GLY A 244 -14.04 3.26 -12.22
CA GLY A 244 -13.81 2.51 -10.99
C GLY A 244 -12.36 2.10 -10.83
N VAL A 245 -11.94 1.87 -9.59
CA VAL A 245 -10.59 1.44 -9.24
C VAL A 245 -10.67 0.37 -8.16
N ALA A 246 -9.90 -0.70 -8.30
CA ALA A 246 -9.69 -1.71 -7.28
C ALA A 246 -8.21 -1.79 -6.90
N HIS A 247 -7.89 -1.56 -5.62
CA HIS A 247 -6.57 -1.83 -5.04
C HIS A 247 -6.48 -3.32 -4.68
N ILE A 248 -5.52 -4.03 -5.26
CA ILE A 248 -5.39 -5.48 -5.07
C ILE A 248 -4.54 -5.75 -3.81
N THR A 249 -5.22 -6.09 -2.75
CA THR A 249 -4.69 -6.36 -1.41
C THR A 249 -4.96 -7.79 -0.97
N GLY A 250 -5.12 -8.07 0.32
CA GLY A 250 -5.58 -9.36 0.82
C GLY A 250 -6.92 -9.78 0.20
N GLY A 251 -7.04 -11.04 -0.17
CA GLY A 251 -8.17 -11.53 -0.98
C GLY A 251 -7.94 -11.45 -2.50
N GLY A 252 -6.79 -10.93 -2.94
CA GLY A 252 -6.37 -10.95 -4.35
C GLY A 252 -7.38 -10.33 -5.31
N PHE A 253 -7.46 -10.89 -6.51
CA PHE A 253 -8.41 -10.46 -7.54
C PHE A 253 -9.85 -10.75 -7.14
N ILE A 254 -10.06 -11.92 -6.51
CA ILE A 254 -11.39 -12.48 -6.24
C ILE A 254 -12.20 -11.60 -5.30
N GLU A 255 -11.58 -11.01 -4.28
CA GLU A 255 -12.29 -10.20 -3.29
C GLU A 255 -12.19 -8.70 -3.54
N ASN A 256 -11.16 -8.22 -4.27
CA ASN A 256 -10.98 -6.78 -4.43
C ASN A 256 -11.62 -6.21 -5.71
N ILE A 257 -11.55 -6.91 -6.85
CA ILE A 257 -12.12 -6.40 -8.11
C ILE A 257 -13.65 -6.22 -8.01
N PRO A 258 -14.41 -7.17 -7.43
CA PRO A 258 -15.86 -7.01 -7.27
C PRO A 258 -16.29 -5.76 -6.49
N ARG A 259 -15.45 -5.25 -5.57
CA ARG A 259 -15.78 -4.09 -4.73
C ARG A 259 -16.07 -2.81 -5.51
N MET A 260 -15.57 -2.70 -6.74
CA MET A 260 -15.84 -1.53 -7.59
C MET A 260 -16.99 -1.78 -8.58
N ILE A 261 -17.49 -3.02 -8.72
CA ILE A 261 -18.39 -3.42 -9.80
C ILE A 261 -19.85 -3.36 -9.32
N PRO A 262 -20.77 -2.69 -10.07
CA PRO A 262 -22.19 -2.71 -9.76
C PRO A 262 -22.81 -4.12 -9.85
N ASP A 263 -23.90 -4.32 -9.12
CA ASP A 263 -24.69 -5.55 -9.17
C ASP A 263 -25.12 -5.92 -10.60
N GLY A 264 -25.05 -7.19 -10.93
CA GLY A 264 -25.40 -7.73 -12.25
C GLY A 264 -24.31 -7.64 -13.30
N LEU A 265 -23.14 -7.08 -12.94
CA LEU A 265 -21.96 -7.04 -13.79
C LEU A 265 -20.81 -7.89 -13.18
N ALA A 266 -19.91 -8.35 -14.03
CA ALA A 266 -18.73 -9.12 -13.66
C ALA A 266 -17.49 -8.69 -14.44
N ALA A 267 -16.33 -8.78 -13.80
CA ALA A 267 -15.03 -8.67 -14.46
C ALA A 267 -14.70 -10.01 -15.13
N GLU A 268 -14.45 -9.97 -16.42
CA GLU A 268 -13.83 -11.07 -17.16
C GLU A 268 -12.35 -10.77 -17.34
N ILE A 269 -11.48 -11.56 -16.70
CA ILE A 269 -10.03 -11.37 -16.70
C ILE A 269 -9.37 -12.46 -17.55
N GLU A 270 -8.60 -12.06 -18.55
CA GLU A 270 -7.83 -12.94 -19.43
C GLU A 270 -6.44 -13.17 -18.81
N LEU A 271 -6.22 -14.34 -18.22
CA LEU A 271 -4.94 -14.71 -17.63
C LEU A 271 -3.84 -14.76 -18.69
N GLY A 272 -2.60 -14.41 -18.30
CA GLY A 272 -1.45 -14.40 -19.22
C GLY A 272 -1.32 -13.13 -20.06
N THR A 273 -2.17 -12.12 -19.88
CA THR A 273 -2.07 -10.83 -20.58
C THR A 273 -1.07 -9.85 -19.93
N TRP A 274 -0.51 -10.19 -18.79
CA TRP A 274 0.52 -9.43 -18.11
C TRP A 274 1.63 -10.34 -17.58
N PRO A 275 2.84 -9.83 -17.32
CA PRO A 275 3.89 -10.62 -16.70
C PRO A 275 3.60 -10.87 -15.21
N VAL A 276 3.57 -12.12 -14.80
CA VAL A 276 3.56 -12.52 -13.40
C VAL A 276 5.00 -12.56 -12.89
N LEU A 277 5.24 -11.97 -11.71
CA LEU A 277 6.59 -11.91 -11.14
C LEU A 277 7.03 -13.29 -10.63
N PRO A 278 8.31 -13.68 -10.82
CA PRO A 278 8.81 -15.03 -10.46
C PRO A 278 8.58 -15.44 -9.01
N ILE A 279 8.48 -14.48 -8.09
CA ILE A 279 8.23 -14.77 -6.67
C ILE A 279 6.90 -15.52 -6.45
N PHE A 280 5.90 -15.31 -7.30
CA PHE A 280 4.61 -16.00 -7.19
C PHE A 280 4.73 -17.48 -7.58
N ASP A 281 5.52 -17.81 -8.59
CA ASP A 281 5.82 -19.20 -8.97
C ASP A 281 6.60 -19.93 -7.85
N VAL A 282 7.54 -19.21 -7.21
CA VAL A 282 8.29 -19.75 -6.06
C VAL A 282 7.35 -20.03 -4.89
N LEU A 283 6.43 -19.10 -4.60
CA LEU A 283 5.43 -19.26 -3.52
C LEU A 283 4.46 -20.40 -3.79
N GLU A 284 3.94 -20.50 -5.02
CA GLU A 284 3.02 -21.57 -5.45
C GLU A 284 3.66 -22.94 -5.25
N LYS A 285 4.89 -23.12 -5.71
CA LYS A 285 5.65 -24.36 -5.59
C LYS A 285 6.01 -24.70 -4.13
N ALA A 286 6.58 -23.72 -3.41
CA ALA A 286 7.03 -23.92 -2.04
C ALA A 286 5.87 -24.21 -1.07
N GLY A 287 4.74 -23.55 -1.27
CA GLY A 287 3.54 -23.71 -0.46
C GLY A 287 2.61 -24.84 -0.93
N ASN A 288 2.89 -25.45 -2.09
CA ASN A 288 1.97 -26.38 -2.77
C ASN A 288 0.55 -25.80 -2.83
N ILE A 289 0.44 -24.55 -3.27
CA ILE A 289 -0.80 -23.78 -3.34
C ILE A 289 -1.46 -24.04 -4.70
N ASP A 290 -2.78 -24.22 -4.73
CA ASP A 290 -3.51 -24.33 -6.00
C ASP A 290 -3.39 -23.02 -6.80
N HIS A 291 -3.14 -23.12 -8.11
CA HIS A 291 -2.90 -21.95 -8.97
C HIS A 291 -4.05 -20.93 -8.94
N LYS A 292 -5.30 -21.40 -8.86
CA LYS A 292 -6.47 -20.49 -8.77
C LYS A 292 -6.56 -19.83 -7.39
N GLU A 293 -6.15 -20.53 -6.33
CA GLU A 293 -6.10 -19.99 -4.99
C GLU A 293 -5.08 -18.86 -4.87
N MET A 294 -3.99 -18.91 -5.66
CA MET A 294 -3.02 -17.80 -5.73
C MET A 294 -3.69 -16.46 -6.04
N TYR A 295 -4.69 -16.43 -6.94
CA TYR A 295 -5.45 -15.22 -7.30
C TYR A 295 -6.45 -14.77 -6.23
N ASN A 296 -6.72 -15.59 -5.23
CA ASN A 296 -7.53 -15.23 -4.05
C ASN A 296 -6.67 -14.76 -2.87
N ILE A 297 -5.35 -14.92 -2.94
CA ILE A 297 -4.45 -14.58 -1.83
C ILE A 297 -3.53 -13.40 -2.20
N PHE A 298 -2.96 -13.45 -3.41
CA PHE A 298 -1.91 -12.54 -3.86
C PHE A 298 -2.35 -11.65 -5.03
N ASN A 299 -1.60 -10.58 -5.25
CA ASN A 299 -1.84 -9.66 -6.35
C ASN A 299 -1.42 -10.20 -7.74
N MET A 300 -0.71 -11.31 -7.81
CA MET A 300 -0.26 -12.00 -9.02
C MET A 300 0.35 -11.07 -10.09
N GLY A 301 1.07 -10.03 -9.66
CA GLY A 301 1.74 -9.08 -10.55
C GLY A 301 0.95 -7.81 -10.87
N ILE A 302 -0.31 -7.69 -10.45
CA ILE A 302 -1.15 -6.50 -10.62
C ILE A 302 -1.58 -5.96 -9.26
N GLY A 303 -1.18 -4.73 -8.96
CA GLY A 303 -1.56 -4.11 -7.68
C GLY A 303 -2.74 -3.15 -7.76
N MET A 304 -3.13 -2.71 -8.97
CA MET A 304 -4.27 -1.81 -9.17
C MET A 304 -5.01 -2.17 -10.46
N VAL A 305 -6.33 -2.17 -10.42
CA VAL A 305 -7.19 -2.42 -11.60
C VAL A 305 -8.12 -1.24 -11.81
N LEU A 306 -8.23 -0.77 -13.05
CA LEU A 306 -9.03 0.38 -13.46
C LEU A 306 -10.13 -0.08 -14.40
N ALA A 307 -11.36 0.42 -14.25
CA ALA A 307 -12.44 0.27 -15.21
C ALA A 307 -12.54 1.55 -16.06
N ILE A 308 -12.45 1.43 -17.37
CA ILE A 308 -12.33 2.53 -18.34
C ILE A 308 -13.35 2.33 -19.47
N ASP A 309 -14.01 3.40 -19.89
CA ASP A 309 -14.84 3.38 -21.11
C ASP A 309 -14.00 2.95 -22.34
N PRO A 310 -14.43 1.99 -23.15
CA PRO A 310 -13.66 1.53 -24.32
C PRO A 310 -13.30 2.66 -25.29
N ALA A 311 -14.12 3.70 -25.41
CA ALA A 311 -13.83 4.88 -26.23
C ALA A 311 -12.68 5.74 -25.67
N ARG A 312 -12.38 5.63 -24.37
CA ARG A 312 -11.32 6.37 -23.68
C ARG A 312 -10.08 5.51 -23.36
N LYS A 313 -10.07 4.24 -23.75
CA LYS A 313 -8.99 3.28 -23.45
C LYS A 313 -7.62 3.80 -23.90
N ASP A 314 -7.50 4.22 -25.16
CA ASP A 314 -6.22 4.65 -25.74
C ASP A 314 -5.70 5.95 -25.08
N GLU A 315 -6.60 6.85 -24.68
CA GLU A 315 -6.28 8.04 -23.91
C GLU A 315 -5.73 7.66 -22.52
N ALA A 316 -6.38 6.73 -21.84
CA ALA A 316 -5.92 6.25 -20.51
C ALA A 316 -4.54 5.60 -20.59
N LEU A 317 -4.32 4.71 -21.58
CA LEU A 317 -3.02 4.08 -21.78
C LEU A 317 -1.93 5.09 -22.12
N LYS A 318 -2.25 6.12 -22.93
CA LYS A 318 -1.31 7.21 -23.22
C LYS A 318 -0.96 8.01 -21.98
N LEU A 319 -1.93 8.38 -21.15
CA LEU A 319 -1.69 9.14 -19.90
C LEU A 319 -0.80 8.35 -18.94
N LEU A 320 -0.99 7.02 -18.85
CA LEU A 320 -0.12 6.15 -18.04
C LEU A 320 1.30 6.11 -18.62
N ALA A 321 1.43 5.90 -19.93
CA ALA A 321 2.74 5.85 -20.60
C ALA A 321 3.50 7.18 -20.49
N ASP A 322 2.83 8.32 -20.62
CA ASP A 322 3.42 9.66 -20.46
C ASP A 322 3.97 9.89 -19.02
N ASN A 323 3.47 9.12 -18.05
CA ASN A 323 3.94 9.11 -16.66
C ASN A 323 4.89 7.93 -16.35
N ASN A 324 5.40 7.24 -17.37
CA ASN A 324 6.26 6.05 -17.24
C ASN A 324 5.61 4.92 -16.43
N GLU A 325 4.29 4.82 -16.43
CA GLU A 325 3.56 3.75 -15.77
C GLU A 325 3.19 2.66 -16.77
N PRO A 326 3.76 1.45 -16.67
CA PRO A 326 3.34 0.29 -17.46
C PRO A 326 1.88 -0.06 -17.15
N ALA A 327 1.14 -0.49 -18.17
CA ALA A 327 -0.25 -0.87 -18.02
C ALA A 327 -0.62 -1.99 -18.99
N TYR A 328 -1.51 -2.88 -18.55
CA TYR A 328 -1.92 -4.06 -19.29
C TYR A 328 -3.44 -4.10 -19.40
N VAL A 329 -3.96 -4.43 -20.58
CA VAL A 329 -5.39 -4.72 -20.75
C VAL A 329 -5.63 -6.13 -20.20
N LEU A 330 -6.37 -6.22 -19.13
CA LEU A 330 -6.64 -7.48 -18.42
C LEU A 330 -7.88 -8.20 -18.94
N GLY A 331 -8.84 -7.45 -19.53
CA GLY A 331 -10.13 -7.97 -19.92
C GLY A 331 -11.18 -6.88 -19.96
N GLN A 332 -12.42 -7.23 -19.65
CA GLN A 332 -13.58 -6.34 -19.76
C GLN A 332 -14.63 -6.60 -18.70
N ILE A 333 -15.59 -5.68 -18.59
CA ILE A 333 -16.82 -5.87 -17.84
C ILE A 333 -17.87 -6.54 -18.73
N ALA A 334 -18.53 -7.55 -18.21
CA ALA A 334 -19.61 -8.29 -18.87
C ALA A 334 -20.82 -8.43 -17.94
N ALA A 335 -21.95 -8.94 -18.47
CA ALA A 335 -23.07 -9.31 -17.62
C ALA A 335 -22.69 -10.48 -16.69
N ASP A 336 -23.02 -10.38 -15.42
CA ASP A 336 -22.75 -11.46 -14.46
C ASP A 336 -23.70 -12.64 -14.66
N THR A 337 -23.17 -13.73 -15.17
CA THR A 337 -23.88 -14.99 -15.38
C THR A 337 -23.54 -16.04 -14.31
N THR A 338 -22.62 -15.75 -13.42
CA THR A 338 -22.06 -16.67 -12.42
C THR A 338 -22.48 -16.36 -11.00
N GLY A 339 -22.86 -15.11 -10.72
CA GLY A 339 -23.14 -14.60 -9.38
C GLY A 339 -21.87 -14.36 -8.53
N THR A 340 -20.69 -14.35 -9.17
CA THR A 340 -19.40 -14.13 -8.49
C THR A 340 -18.77 -12.78 -8.77
N GLN A 341 -19.34 -12.01 -9.70
CA GLN A 341 -18.84 -10.72 -10.19
C GLN A 341 -17.39 -10.75 -10.74
N ILE A 342 -16.77 -11.93 -10.84
CA ILE A 342 -15.44 -12.11 -11.43
C ILE A 342 -15.31 -13.49 -12.07
N VAL A 343 -14.71 -13.53 -13.27
CA VAL A 343 -14.40 -14.75 -14.01
C VAL A 343 -12.95 -14.67 -14.49
N LEU A 344 -12.12 -15.63 -14.08
CA LEU A 344 -10.74 -15.79 -14.58
C LEU A 344 -10.76 -16.78 -15.77
N LYS A 345 -10.28 -16.38 -16.93
CA LYS A 345 -10.26 -17.14 -18.19
C LYS A 345 -8.83 -17.52 -18.59
#